data_ac8e449824d78ec1d6b98e583edd44e9
#
_entry.id   ac8e449824d78ec1d6b98e583edd44e9
#
_cell.length_a   1.000
_cell.length_b   1.000
_cell.length_c   1.000
_cell.angle_alpha   90.00
_cell.angle_beta   90.00
_cell.angle_gamma   90.00
#
_symmetry.space_group_name_H-M   'P 1'
#
loop_
_entity.id
_entity.type
_entity.pdbx_description
1 polymer ?
#
loop_
_entity_poly.entity_id
_entity_poly.type
_entity_poly.pdbx_seq_one_letter_code
_entity_poly.pdbx_strand_id
1 'polypeptide(L)'
;MSKDGSLPQPVDCLACQILAGIRQVPGGTIAENPWWVADHCLGAYGLGAVVIKPRIHRENLWDLSTAEATSLGPFMQQVSQSIAQAMQAERVYVSLWVDQPPYHVHFVLQPRYPDNTQELGLKGLELQVFRRLSAPPTAPDMAAAAERIRAYWQQHFA
;
A
#
# COMPACT_ATOMS: atom_id res chain seq x y z
N MET A 1 1.18 17.40 -22.34
CA MET A 1 1.13 15.93 -22.23
C MET A 1 2.53 15.39 -22.47
N SER A 2 3.03 14.61 -21.54
CA SER A 2 4.26 13.86 -21.77
C SER A 2 4.05 12.85 -22.90
N LYS A 3 5.12 12.44 -23.57
CA LYS A 3 5.06 11.54 -24.73
C LYS A 3 4.45 10.15 -24.42
N ASP A 4 4.23 9.84 -23.14
CA ASP A 4 3.66 8.59 -22.63
C ASP A 4 2.19 8.70 -22.21
N GLY A 5 1.53 9.84 -22.48
CA GLY A 5 0.13 10.06 -22.12
C GLY A 5 -0.11 10.28 -20.62
N SER A 6 0.96 10.45 -19.82
CA SER A 6 0.81 10.73 -18.39
C SER A 6 0.34 12.18 -18.17
N LEU A 7 -0.52 12.37 -17.17
CA LEU A 7 -0.87 13.69 -16.67
C LEU A 7 0.34 14.29 -15.93
N PRO A 8 0.47 15.64 -15.91
CA PRO A 8 1.49 16.25 -15.06
C PRO A 8 1.28 15.82 -13.61
N GLN A 9 2.38 15.49 -12.92
CA GLN A 9 2.31 15.07 -11.53
C GLN A 9 1.96 16.27 -10.65
N PRO A 10 0.80 16.28 -9.96
CA PRO A 10 0.44 17.38 -9.08
C PRO A 10 1.43 17.49 -7.92
N VAL A 11 1.88 18.71 -7.64
CA VAL A 11 2.86 18.96 -6.57
C VAL A 11 2.32 18.66 -5.17
N ASP A 12 1.01 18.66 -5.00
CA ASP A 12 0.30 18.39 -3.75
C ASP A 12 -0.18 16.93 -3.63
N CYS A 13 0.10 16.09 -4.63
CA CYS A 13 -0.21 14.66 -4.57
C CYS A 13 0.75 13.93 -3.63
N LEU A 14 0.22 13.38 -2.53
CA LEU A 14 1.02 12.65 -1.54
C LEU A 14 1.78 11.47 -2.18
N ALA A 15 1.11 10.68 -3.02
CA ALA A 15 1.74 9.54 -3.70
C ALA A 15 2.90 9.99 -4.60
N CYS A 16 2.71 11.08 -5.37
CA CYS A 16 3.78 11.63 -6.21
C CYS A 16 4.95 12.16 -5.38
N GLN A 17 4.69 12.81 -4.25
CA GLN A 17 5.72 13.28 -3.33
C GLN A 17 6.55 12.13 -2.75
N ILE A 18 5.90 11.03 -2.37
CA ILE A 18 6.58 9.82 -1.87
C ILE A 18 7.43 9.20 -2.98
N LEU A 19 6.88 9.03 -4.17
CA LEU A 19 7.59 8.48 -5.34
C LEU A 19 8.80 9.32 -5.74
N ALA A 20 8.72 10.63 -5.59
CA ALA A 20 9.81 11.56 -5.87
C ALA A 20 10.83 11.69 -4.72
N GLY A 21 10.63 11.01 -3.59
CA GLY A 21 11.50 11.10 -2.42
C GLY A 21 11.37 12.41 -1.63
N ILE A 22 10.39 13.25 -1.95
CA ILE A 22 10.12 14.50 -1.23
C ILE A 22 9.54 14.22 0.14
N ARG A 23 8.68 13.22 0.23
CA ARG A 23 8.07 12.76 1.48
C ARG A 23 8.54 11.36 1.83
N GLN A 24 9.05 11.21 3.05
CA GLN A 24 9.53 9.93 3.55
C GLN A 24 8.37 9.10 4.13
N VAL A 25 8.48 7.78 3.97
CA VAL A 25 7.59 6.81 4.60
C VAL A 25 8.41 5.97 5.57
N PRO A 26 7.93 5.70 6.79
CA PRO A 26 8.63 4.84 7.73
C PRO A 26 8.97 3.47 7.12
N GLY A 27 10.25 3.11 7.12
CA GLY A 27 10.75 1.89 6.54
C GLY A 27 11.00 1.93 5.04
N GLY A 28 10.58 2.98 4.34
CA GLY A 28 10.81 3.15 2.90
C GLY A 28 10.07 2.14 2.02
N THR A 29 10.55 1.93 0.80
CA THR A 29 9.96 1.02 -0.18
C THR A 29 10.04 -0.43 0.30
N ILE A 30 8.91 -1.11 0.29
CA ILE A 30 8.78 -2.54 0.65
C ILE A 30 9.04 -3.43 -0.57
N ALA A 31 8.39 -3.13 -1.67
CA ALA A 31 8.47 -3.89 -2.92
C ALA A 31 8.29 -2.94 -4.10
N GLU A 32 8.88 -3.28 -5.23
CA GLU A 32 8.74 -2.49 -6.44
C GLU A 32 8.98 -3.32 -7.70
N ASN A 33 8.38 -2.86 -8.79
CA ASN A 33 8.67 -3.33 -10.12
C ASN A 33 8.73 -2.11 -11.08
N PRO A 34 8.92 -2.26 -12.38
CA PRO A 34 8.97 -1.11 -13.28
C PRO A 34 7.72 -0.21 -13.28
N TRP A 35 6.56 -0.71 -12.82
CA TRP A 35 5.28 -0.03 -12.89
C TRP A 35 4.71 0.38 -11.54
N TRP A 36 5.01 -0.37 -10.48
CA TRP A 36 4.37 -0.28 -9.17
C TRP A 36 5.39 -0.13 -8.04
N VAL A 37 4.97 0.58 -7.01
CA VAL A 37 5.72 0.72 -5.74
C VAL A 37 4.78 0.41 -4.58
N ALA A 38 5.30 -0.33 -3.60
CA ALA A 38 4.61 -0.64 -2.36
C ALA A 38 5.39 -0.09 -1.16
N ASP A 39 4.71 0.57 -0.24
CA ASP A 39 5.25 1.03 1.04
C ASP A 39 4.19 0.94 2.14
N HIS A 40 4.58 1.12 3.40
CA HIS A 40 3.63 1.07 4.52
C HIS A 40 2.64 2.24 4.42
N CYS A 41 1.35 1.97 4.66
CA CYS A 41 0.34 3.01 4.70
C CYS A 41 0.65 4.03 5.81
N LEU A 42 0.48 5.30 5.49
CA LEU A 42 0.46 6.37 6.48
C LEU A 42 -0.96 6.51 7.05
N GLY A 43 -1.07 6.64 8.38
CA GLY A 43 -2.36 6.82 9.05
C GLY A 43 -2.92 5.55 9.69
N ALA A 44 -4.20 5.57 10.02
CA ALA A 44 -4.87 4.59 10.86
C ALA A 44 -5.45 3.42 10.04
N TYR A 45 -4.58 2.64 9.41
CA TYR A 45 -4.95 1.47 8.59
C TYR A 45 -4.56 0.13 9.23
N GLY A 46 -3.93 0.17 10.40
CA GLY A 46 -3.39 -1.01 11.07
C GLY A 46 -1.93 -1.26 10.73
N LEU A 47 -1.24 -1.94 11.65
CA LEU A 47 0.18 -2.28 11.48
C LEU A 47 0.35 -3.32 10.37
N GLY A 48 1.32 -3.10 9.49
CA GLY A 48 1.57 -3.97 8.35
C GLY A 48 0.68 -3.70 7.14
N ALA A 49 -0.16 -2.66 7.20
CA ALA A 49 -0.93 -2.20 6.05
C ALA A 49 0.00 -1.60 4.99
N VAL A 50 -0.14 -2.05 3.75
CA VAL A 50 0.70 -1.65 2.63
C VAL A 50 -0.15 -0.99 1.56
N VAL A 51 0.35 0.10 0.99
CA VAL A 51 -0.24 0.75 -0.17
C VAL A 51 0.57 0.42 -1.43
N ILE A 52 -0.13 -0.01 -2.48
CA ILE A 52 0.43 -0.22 -3.82
C ILE A 52 -0.05 0.92 -4.71
N LYS A 53 0.87 1.61 -5.36
CA LYS A 53 0.56 2.73 -6.25
C LYS A 53 1.38 2.67 -7.54
N PRO A 54 0.82 3.13 -8.67
CA PRO A 54 1.58 3.21 -9.91
C PRO A 54 2.64 4.31 -9.83
N ARG A 55 3.76 4.12 -10.51
CA ARG A 55 4.84 5.13 -10.57
C ARG A 55 4.43 6.36 -11.34
N ILE A 56 3.57 6.20 -12.34
CA ILE A 56 3.01 7.30 -13.12
C ILE A 56 1.72 7.77 -12.45
N HIS A 57 1.51 9.07 -12.36
CA HIS A 57 0.28 9.64 -11.83
C HIS A 57 -0.91 9.19 -12.69
N ARG A 58 -1.78 8.38 -12.10
CA ARG A 58 -3.06 7.92 -12.68
C ARG A 58 -4.16 8.25 -11.69
N GLU A 59 -5.23 8.85 -12.16
CA GLU A 59 -6.34 9.23 -11.28
C GLU A 59 -7.29 8.08 -11.02
N ASN A 60 -7.51 7.23 -12.02
CA ASN A 60 -8.50 6.17 -11.96
C ASN A 60 -7.93 4.82 -12.40
N LEU A 61 -8.60 3.74 -11.99
CA LEU A 61 -8.24 2.38 -12.40
C LEU A 61 -8.25 2.21 -13.93
N TRP A 62 -9.21 2.83 -14.60
CA TRP A 62 -9.34 2.74 -16.07
C TRP A 62 -8.31 3.60 -16.82
N ASP A 63 -7.54 4.44 -16.15
CA ASP A 63 -6.47 5.23 -16.77
C ASP A 63 -5.14 4.47 -16.86
N LEU A 64 -5.05 3.28 -16.26
CA LEU A 64 -3.84 2.46 -16.29
C LEU A 64 -3.50 2.06 -17.72
N SER A 65 -2.22 2.09 -18.05
CA SER A 65 -1.73 1.48 -19.29
C SER A 65 -1.89 -0.05 -19.25
N THR A 66 -1.83 -0.69 -20.42
CA THR A 66 -1.88 -2.16 -20.50
C THR A 66 -0.77 -2.81 -19.66
N ALA A 67 0.43 -2.25 -19.67
CA ALA A 67 1.55 -2.78 -18.91
C ALA A 67 1.35 -2.64 -17.40
N GLU A 68 0.84 -1.49 -16.94
CA GLU A 68 0.46 -1.27 -15.54
C GLU A 68 -0.61 -2.27 -15.12
N ALA A 69 -1.69 -2.38 -15.90
CA ALA A 69 -2.80 -3.28 -15.59
C ALA A 69 -2.38 -4.76 -15.58
N THR A 70 -1.57 -5.19 -16.55
CA THR A 70 -1.10 -6.58 -16.67
C THR A 70 -0.19 -6.98 -15.52
N SER A 71 0.67 -6.06 -15.07
CA SER A 71 1.64 -6.32 -13.99
C SER A 71 1.03 -6.22 -12.59
N LEU A 72 -0.15 -5.64 -12.44
CA LEU A 72 -0.78 -5.39 -11.14
C LEU A 72 -1.11 -6.68 -10.39
N GLY A 73 -1.76 -7.64 -11.05
CA GLY A 73 -2.20 -8.89 -10.42
C GLY A 73 -1.04 -9.67 -9.79
N PRO A 74 0.01 -10.02 -10.54
CA PRO A 74 1.19 -10.67 -9.99
C PRO A 74 1.86 -9.89 -8.86
N PHE A 75 2.02 -8.59 -9.02
CA PHE A 75 2.64 -7.74 -8.00
C PHE A 75 1.82 -7.70 -6.70
N MET A 76 0.51 -7.52 -6.82
CA MET A 76 -0.41 -7.52 -5.67
C MET A 76 -0.41 -8.87 -4.96
N GLN A 77 -0.38 -9.97 -5.69
CA GLN A 77 -0.28 -11.32 -5.13
C GLN A 77 1.00 -11.48 -4.30
N GLN A 78 2.15 -11.08 -4.85
CA GLN A 78 3.45 -11.15 -4.17
C GLN A 78 3.48 -10.32 -2.89
N VAL A 79 3.00 -9.08 -2.94
CA VAL A 79 2.93 -8.19 -1.77
C VAL A 79 1.97 -8.76 -0.72
N SER A 80 0.81 -9.23 -1.13
CA SER A 80 -0.18 -9.86 -0.24
C SER A 80 0.39 -11.08 0.48
N GLN A 81 1.09 -11.95 -0.24
CA GLN A 81 1.78 -13.11 0.34
C GLN A 81 2.88 -12.68 1.33
N SER A 82 3.65 -11.66 0.97
CA SER A 82 4.70 -11.13 1.84
C SER A 82 4.14 -10.59 3.15
N ILE A 83 3.02 -9.86 3.10
CA ILE A 83 2.31 -9.40 4.30
C ILE A 83 1.84 -10.59 5.14
N ALA A 84 1.16 -11.55 4.51
CA ALA A 84 0.59 -12.69 5.21
C ALA A 84 1.67 -13.48 5.95
N GLN A 85 2.79 -13.76 5.31
CA GLN A 85 3.87 -14.57 5.87
C GLN A 85 4.72 -13.78 6.88
N ALA A 86 5.17 -12.58 6.52
CA ALA A 86 6.05 -11.79 7.38
C ALA A 86 5.35 -11.30 8.65
N MET A 87 4.05 -10.99 8.56
CA MET A 87 3.25 -10.48 9.67
C MET A 87 2.39 -11.54 10.35
N GLN A 88 2.40 -12.80 9.86
CA GLN A 88 1.55 -13.88 10.37
C GLN A 88 0.07 -13.50 10.35
N ALA A 89 -0.36 -12.88 9.27
CA ALA A 89 -1.74 -12.48 9.10
C ALA A 89 -2.63 -13.66 8.72
N GLU A 90 -3.86 -13.67 9.24
CA GLU A 90 -4.87 -14.67 8.90
C GLU A 90 -5.52 -14.38 7.55
N ARG A 91 -5.71 -13.10 7.24
CA ARG A 91 -6.28 -12.59 6.00
C ARG A 91 -5.59 -11.28 5.60
N VAL A 92 -5.63 -10.97 4.31
CA VAL A 92 -5.25 -9.67 3.77
C VAL A 92 -6.43 -9.13 2.97
N TYR A 93 -6.98 -8.03 3.42
CA TYR A 93 -8.02 -7.31 2.70
C TYR A 93 -7.39 -6.41 1.63
N VAL A 94 -8.01 -6.33 0.48
CA VAL A 94 -7.60 -5.42 -0.59
C VAL A 94 -8.74 -4.46 -0.87
N SER A 95 -8.45 -3.17 -0.86
CA SER A 95 -9.43 -2.13 -1.14
C SER A 95 -8.85 -1.03 -2.05
N LEU A 96 -9.74 -0.40 -2.81
CA LEU A 96 -9.42 0.76 -3.63
C LEU A 96 -10.42 1.86 -3.31
N TRP A 97 -9.97 2.91 -2.62
CA TRP A 97 -10.77 4.09 -2.28
C TRP A 97 -9.97 5.33 -2.64
N VAL A 98 -10.44 6.10 -3.61
CA VAL A 98 -9.78 7.31 -4.08
C VAL A 98 -10.78 8.46 -3.97
N ASP A 99 -10.84 9.08 -2.80
CA ASP A 99 -11.94 9.96 -2.40
C ASP A 99 -11.56 11.44 -2.40
N GLN A 100 -10.28 11.77 -2.38
CA GLN A 100 -9.80 13.14 -2.21
C GLN A 100 -8.88 13.56 -3.36
N PRO A 101 -9.08 14.76 -3.95
CA PRO A 101 -8.12 15.31 -4.89
C PRO A 101 -6.83 15.78 -4.16
N PRO A 102 -5.67 15.74 -4.82
CA PRO A 102 -5.46 15.17 -6.16
C PRO A 102 -5.57 13.64 -6.13
N TYR A 103 -6.39 13.11 -7.03
CA TYR A 103 -6.62 11.66 -7.13
C TYR A 103 -5.35 10.97 -7.63
N HIS A 104 -4.99 9.86 -6.98
CA HIS A 104 -3.92 8.96 -7.43
C HIS A 104 -4.36 7.54 -7.09
N VAL A 105 -4.62 6.74 -8.11
CA VAL A 105 -5.11 5.38 -7.90
C VAL A 105 -4.13 4.57 -7.05
N HIS A 106 -4.63 3.89 -6.05
CA HIS A 106 -3.83 3.08 -5.14
C HIS A 106 -4.66 1.98 -4.52
N PHE A 107 -4.01 0.88 -4.19
CA PHE A 107 -4.63 -0.26 -3.52
C PHE A 107 -4.06 -0.36 -2.11
N VAL A 108 -4.92 -0.54 -1.14
CA VAL A 108 -4.53 -0.74 0.26
C VAL A 108 -4.71 -2.19 0.62
N LEU A 109 -3.62 -2.84 1.06
CA LEU A 109 -3.57 -4.21 1.51
C LEU A 109 -3.45 -4.22 3.02
N GLN A 110 -4.46 -4.73 3.73
CA GLN A 110 -4.54 -4.64 5.18
C GLN A 110 -4.60 -6.03 5.82
N PRO A 111 -3.62 -6.38 6.64
CA PRO A 111 -3.63 -7.64 7.37
C PRO A 111 -4.71 -7.63 8.46
N ARG A 112 -5.37 -8.79 8.61
CA ARG A 112 -6.13 -9.15 9.81
C ARG A 112 -5.37 -10.23 10.55
N TYR A 113 -5.15 -10.02 11.84
CA TYR A 113 -4.40 -10.95 12.67
C TYR A 113 -5.32 -11.96 13.35
N PRO A 114 -4.87 -13.23 13.52
CA PRO A 114 -5.67 -14.26 14.19
C PRO A 114 -6.00 -13.89 15.63
N ASP A 115 -5.04 -13.27 16.32
CA ASP A 115 -5.18 -12.84 17.72
C ASP A 115 -5.43 -11.32 17.79
N ASN A 116 -6.56 -10.88 17.23
CA ASN A 116 -6.94 -9.47 17.19
C ASN A 116 -7.86 -9.05 18.35
N THR A 117 -7.60 -9.55 19.56
CA THR A 117 -8.39 -9.21 20.74
C THR A 117 -8.41 -7.71 21.04
N GLN A 118 -7.30 -7.01 20.78
CA GLN A 118 -7.24 -5.55 20.89
C GLN A 118 -8.13 -4.83 19.87
N GLU A 119 -8.46 -5.49 18.77
CA GLU A 119 -9.37 -5.02 17.75
C GLU A 119 -10.74 -5.71 17.86
N LEU A 120 -11.07 -6.22 19.06
CA LEU A 120 -12.35 -6.81 19.43
C LEU A 120 -12.80 -8.00 18.56
N GLY A 121 -11.88 -8.66 17.88
CA GLY A 121 -12.18 -9.74 16.93
C GLY A 121 -12.95 -9.29 15.69
N LEU A 122 -13.00 -7.98 15.42
CA LEU A 122 -13.73 -7.39 14.30
C LEU A 122 -13.17 -7.85 12.95
N LYS A 123 -14.02 -7.88 11.93
CA LYS A 123 -13.70 -8.35 10.59
C LYS A 123 -14.23 -7.36 9.54
N GLY A 124 -13.65 -7.44 8.34
CA GLY A 124 -14.15 -6.71 7.18
C GLY A 124 -14.28 -5.20 7.43
N LEU A 125 -15.40 -4.63 7.05
CA LEU A 125 -15.64 -3.20 7.14
C LEU A 125 -15.65 -2.69 8.59
N GLU A 126 -16.17 -3.45 9.52
CA GLU A 126 -16.22 -3.07 10.94
C GLU A 126 -14.80 -2.91 11.49
N LEU A 127 -13.86 -3.79 11.12
CA LEU A 127 -12.46 -3.64 11.48
C LEU A 127 -11.85 -2.37 10.89
N GLN A 128 -12.19 -2.03 9.66
CA GLN A 128 -11.68 -0.81 9.01
C GLN A 128 -12.20 0.45 9.73
N VAL A 129 -13.47 0.48 10.08
CA VAL A 129 -14.06 1.59 10.86
C VAL A 129 -13.38 1.71 12.21
N PHE A 130 -13.20 0.60 12.92
CA PHE A 130 -12.50 0.59 14.21
C PHE A 130 -11.08 1.17 14.10
N ARG A 131 -10.30 0.74 13.10
CA ARG A 131 -8.94 1.23 12.87
C ARG A 131 -8.90 2.72 12.54
N ARG A 132 -9.83 3.19 11.72
CA ARG A 132 -9.93 4.61 11.36
C ARG A 132 -10.23 5.51 12.57
N LEU A 133 -10.89 5.00 13.59
CA LEU A 133 -11.18 5.69 14.84
C LEU A 133 -10.11 5.50 15.91
N SER A 134 -9.11 4.68 15.63
CA SER A 134 -8.01 4.38 16.55
C SER A 134 -6.76 5.21 16.21
N ALA A 135 -5.81 5.25 17.14
CA ALA A 135 -4.51 5.85 16.87
C ALA A 135 -3.76 5.08 15.76
N PRO A 136 -3.07 5.78 14.85
CA PRO A 136 -2.24 5.11 13.85
C PRO A 136 -1.07 4.37 14.52
N PRO A 137 -0.50 3.33 13.88
CA PRO A 137 0.76 2.75 14.31
C PRO A 137 1.86 3.81 14.42
N THR A 138 2.82 3.61 15.32
CA THR A 138 3.96 4.52 15.44
C THR A 138 4.91 4.38 14.25
N ALA A 139 5.68 5.43 13.95
CA ALA A 139 6.66 5.37 12.87
C ALA A 139 7.71 4.27 13.05
N PRO A 140 8.27 4.01 14.25
CA PRO A 140 9.15 2.86 14.48
C PRO A 140 8.49 1.51 14.21
N ASP A 141 7.23 1.33 14.61
CA ASP A 141 6.50 0.07 14.37
C ASP A 141 6.20 -0.12 12.87
N MET A 142 5.81 0.93 12.16
CA MET A 142 5.65 0.90 10.70
C MET A 142 6.95 0.51 10.00
N ALA A 143 8.08 1.11 10.41
CA ALA A 143 9.39 0.82 9.83
C ALA A 143 9.80 -0.63 10.06
N ALA A 144 9.60 -1.17 11.26
CA ALA A 144 9.89 -2.56 11.57
C ALA A 144 9.01 -3.53 10.76
N ALA A 145 7.73 -3.24 10.62
CA ALA A 145 6.82 -4.03 9.79
C ALA A 145 7.24 -3.99 8.31
N ALA A 146 7.55 -2.80 7.79
CA ALA A 146 8.01 -2.63 6.41
C ALA A 146 9.29 -3.44 6.13
N GLU A 147 10.24 -3.44 7.05
CA GLU A 147 11.48 -4.21 6.92
C GLU A 147 11.23 -5.71 6.87
N ARG A 148 10.36 -6.23 7.73
CA ARG A 148 10.00 -7.66 7.75
C ARG A 148 9.33 -8.08 6.44
N ILE A 149 8.37 -7.29 5.95
CA ILE A 149 7.65 -7.58 4.71
C ILE A 149 8.60 -7.51 3.52
N ARG A 150 9.47 -6.48 3.46
CA ARG A 150 10.49 -6.34 2.43
C ARG A 150 11.46 -7.51 2.40
N ALA A 151 11.95 -7.94 3.55
CA ALA A 151 12.87 -9.08 3.64
C ALA A 151 12.26 -10.35 3.05
N TYR A 152 10.98 -10.63 3.36
CA TYR A 152 10.27 -11.77 2.78
C TYR A 152 10.12 -11.61 1.26
N TRP A 153 9.69 -10.44 0.79
CA TRP A 153 9.52 -10.19 -0.64
C TRP A 153 10.83 -10.34 -1.41
N GLN A 154 11.92 -9.77 -0.89
CA GLN A 154 13.24 -9.87 -1.51
C GLN A 154 13.73 -11.32 -1.61
N GLN A 155 13.49 -12.11 -0.58
CA GLN A 155 13.92 -13.51 -0.54
C GLN A 155 13.16 -14.38 -1.55
N HIS A 156 11.89 -14.07 -1.87
CA HIS A 156 11.02 -14.95 -2.63
C HIS A 156 10.68 -14.43 -4.04
N PHE A 157 10.77 -13.12 -4.28
CA PHE A 157 10.25 -12.51 -5.52
C PHE A 157 11.20 -11.51 -6.20
N ALA A 158 12.19 -11.02 -5.52
CA ALA A 158 13.13 -10.07 -6.12
C ALA A 158 14.15 -10.75 -7.04
#